data_3d53436e801a2a30ad6b0c0dbdc7e295
#
_entry.id   3d53436e801a2a30ad6b0c0dbdc7e295
#
_cell.length_a   1.000
_cell.length_b   1.000
_cell.length_c   1.000
_cell.angle_alpha   90.00
_cell.angle_beta   90.00
_cell.angle_gamma   90.00
#
_symmetry.space_group_name_H-M   'P 1'
#
loop_
_entity.id
_entity.type
_entity.pdbx_description
1 polymer ?
#
loop_
_entity_poly.entity_id
_entity_poly.type
_entity_poly.pdbx_seq_one_letter_code
_entity_poly.pdbx_strand_id
1 'polypeptide(L)'
;MSAAIIFALGSGALSAVFYASALTGASGGMIFMFLVQLPLFLVGLSREQGWRGAALAGGVGTLAVALAAGAWGAGNYAIAEAVPAIVLVRQAGLSRSQADGRIEWYPAGRLLVWLSLYAAAVLLAFMLYYLNTEGGLEGELQRGMVAFFQGLEVSLPPQAERLLDALVGIMPGLGGATWLLITAGNAALAQALLQRFGHNLRPGVELASLALPWWLTLAVAVTAAAGLLASDGVSFAARNLCFVLTVPYFFGGLACLHLLARRWGAGPRMMGPLYMVLAIAIFFLTWLAVMAIAALGLIDQVAGLRRRLARPHGRSDGSWE
;
A
#
# COMPACT_ATOMS: atom_id res chain seq x y z
N MET A 1 25.04 -22.56 -11.88
CA MET A 1 24.28 -21.42 -11.30
C MET A 1 23.99 -21.75 -9.84
N SER A 2 24.16 -20.79 -8.92
CA SER A 2 23.78 -21.04 -7.51
C SER A 2 22.26 -21.15 -7.38
N ALA A 3 21.76 -21.94 -6.42
CA ALA A 3 20.33 -22.10 -6.15
C ALA A 3 19.63 -20.73 -5.95
N ALA A 4 20.33 -19.77 -5.34
CA ALA A 4 19.85 -18.41 -5.13
C ALA A 4 19.54 -17.69 -6.47
N ILE A 5 20.41 -17.81 -7.47
CA ILE A 5 20.19 -17.19 -8.78
C ILE A 5 18.97 -17.84 -9.47
N ILE A 6 18.86 -19.18 -9.44
CA ILE A 6 17.71 -19.90 -10.02
C ILE A 6 16.41 -19.42 -9.37
N PHE A 7 16.40 -19.28 -8.04
CA PHE A 7 15.23 -18.80 -7.31
C PHE A 7 14.85 -17.36 -7.69
N ALA A 8 15.83 -16.44 -7.83
CA ALA A 8 15.56 -15.08 -8.27
C ALA A 8 15.01 -15.01 -9.70
N LEU A 9 15.59 -15.77 -10.64
CA LEU A 9 15.12 -15.85 -12.03
C LEU A 9 13.70 -16.41 -12.09
N GLY A 10 13.42 -17.52 -11.38
CA GLY A 10 12.10 -18.14 -11.30
C GLY A 10 11.05 -17.20 -10.69
N SER A 11 11.41 -16.45 -9.65
CA SER A 11 10.52 -15.47 -9.01
C SER A 11 10.19 -14.31 -9.93
N GLY A 12 11.15 -13.80 -10.70
CA GLY A 12 10.92 -12.77 -11.70
C GLY A 12 10.00 -13.24 -12.82
N ALA A 13 10.24 -14.46 -13.33
CA ALA A 13 9.37 -15.06 -14.34
C ALA A 13 7.95 -15.29 -13.81
N LEU A 14 7.79 -15.78 -12.56
CA LEU A 14 6.47 -15.98 -11.94
C LEU A 14 5.72 -14.65 -11.76
N SER A 15 6.41 -13.61 -11.33
CA SER A 15 5.84 -12.25 -11.23
C SER A 15 5.34 -11.75 -12.59
N ALA A 16 6.11 -11.96 -13.66
CA ALA A 16 5.72 -11.61 -15.02
C ALA A 16 4.49 -12.41 -15.50
N VAL A 17 4.40 -13.70 -15.17
CA VAL A 17 3.23 -14.55 -15.47
C VAL A 17 1.99 -14.03 -14.75
N PHE A 18 2.11 -13.66 -13.45
CA PHE A 18 0.99 -13.06 -12.71
C PHE A 18 0.52 -11.75 -13.35
N TYR A 19 1.46 -10.89 -13.75
CA TYR A 19 1.14 -9.64 -14.43
C TYR A 19 0.48 -9.89 -15.80
N ALA A 20 1.03 -10.78 -16.61
CA ALA A 20 0.49 -11.11 -17.93
C ALA A 20 -0.90 -11.76 -17.83
N SER A 21 -1.17 -12.57 -16.80
CA SER A 21 -2.47 -13.20 -16.60
C SER A 21 -3.61 -12.19 -16.41
N ALA A 22 -3.32 -11.03 -15.82
CA ALA A 22 -4.29 -9.94 -15.71
C ALA A 22 -4.63 -9.31 -17.07
N LEU A 23 -3.69 -9.29 -18.01
CA LEU A 23 -3.89 -8.72 -19.36
C LEU A 23 -4.74 -9.61 -20.26
N THR A 24 -4.86 -10.91 -19.93
CA THR A 24 -5.65 -11.85 -20.75
C THR A 24 -7.15 -11.78 -20.54
N GLY A 25 -7.62 -11.04 -19.51
CA GLY A 25 -9.05 -10.96 -19.16
C GLY A 25 -9.64 -12.26 -18.60
N ALA A 26 -8.84 -13.30 -18.39
CA ALA A 26 -9.31 -14.56 -17.81
C ALA A 26 -9.84 -14.33 -16.37
N SER A 27 -10.96 -14.95 -16.02
CA SER A 27 -11.65 -14.75 -14.73
C SER A 27 -10.79 -15.03 -13.49
N GLY A 28 -9.75 -15.87 -13.59
CA GLY A 28 -8.75 -16.11 -12.53
C GLY A 28 -7.57 -15.16 -12.57
N GLY A 29 -7.32 -14.46 -13.69
CA GLY A 29 -6.18 -13.56 -13.88
C GLY A 29 -6.18 -12.38 -12.91
N MET A 30 -7.36 -11.86 -12.58
CA MET A 30 -7.51 -10.75 -11.64
C MET A 30 -6.98 -11.07 -10.24
N ILE A 31 -7.11 -12.32 -9.78
CA ILE A 31 -6.57 -12.73 -8.46
C ILE A 31 -5.05 -12.68 -8.47
N PHE A 32 -4.41 -13.13 -9.55
CA PHE A 32 -2.95 -13.11 -9.67
C PHE A 32 -2.41 -11.69 -9.77
N MET A 33 -3.18 -10.73 -10.29
CA MET A 33 -2.80 -9.32 -10.30
C MET A 33 -2.50 -8.78 -8.89
N PHE A 34 -3.26 -9.22 -7.89
CA PHE A 34 -3.02 -8.82 -6.50
C PHE A 34 -1.74 -9.43 -5.90
N LEU A 35 -1.15 -10.45 -6.54
CA LEU A 35 0.02 -11.18 -6.06
C LEU A 35 1.28 -10.95 -6.90
N VAL A 36 1.24 -10.05 -7.88
CA VAL A 36 2.37 -9.78 -8.80
C VAL A 36 3.66 -9.49 -8.05
N GLN A 37 3.62 -8.72 -6.97
CA GLN A 37 4.80 -8.33 -6.19
C GLN A 37 5.26 -9.40 -5.19
N LEU A 38 4.41 -10.37 -4.85
CA LEU A 38 4.71 -11.38 -3.83
C LEU A 38 6.01 -12.15 -4.12
N PRO A 39 6.26 -12.66 -5.34
CA PRO A 39 7.52 -13.34 -5.65
C PRO A 39 8.75 -12.44 -5.49
N LEU A 40 8.64 -11.15 -5.82
CA LEU A 40 9.73 -10.18 -5.68
C LEU A 40 10.05 -9.93 -4.20
N PHE A 41 9.03 -9.81 -3.34
CA PHE A 41 9.20 -9.65 -1.90
C PHE A 41 9.72 -10.91 -1.23
N LEU A 42 9.31 -12.11 -1.67
CA LEU A 42 9.84 -13.37 -1.14
C LEU A 42 11.35 -13.49 -1.35
N VAL A 43 11.83 -13.13 -2.53
CA VAL A 43 13.27 -13.08 -2.80
C VAL A 43 13.94 -11.99 -1.97
N GLY A 44 13.39 -10.79 -2.00
CA GLY A 44 14.03 -9.61 -1.46
C GLY A 44 14.09 -9.57 0.07
N LEU A 45 13.08 -10.10 0.75
CA LEU A 45 13.03 -10.16 2.22
C LEU A 45 13.66 -11.44 2.76
N SER A 46 14.19 -12.34 1.89
CA SER A 46 14.95 -13.50 2.32
C SER A 46 16.36 -13.12 2.76
N ARG A 47 16.85 -13.81 3.79
CA ARG A 47 18.22 -13.61 4.30
C ARG A 47 19.31 -14.01 3.30
N GLU A 48 18.97 -14.88 2.35
CA GLU A 48 19.91 -15.45 1.38
C GLU A 48 20.20 -14.47 0.24
N GLN A 49 19.29 -13.55 -0.10
CA GLN A 49 19.38 -12.74 -1.32
C GLN A 49 19.26 -11.23 -1.09
N GLY A 50 18.30 -10.80 -0.28
CA GLY A 50 18.05 -9.38 -0.02
C GLY A 50 17.69 -8.58 -1.28
N TRP A 51 17.94 -7.28 -1.25
CA TRP A 51 17.56 -6.36 -2.33
C TRP A 51 18.19 -6.67 -3.70
N ARG A 52 19.38 -7.30 -3.72
CA ARG A 52 20.06 -7.69 -4.98
C ARG A 52 19.27 -8.80 -5.69
N GLY A 53 18.75 -9.77 -4.93
CA GLY A 53 17.87 -10.80 -5.47
C GLY A 53 16.56 -10.20 -6.00
N ALA A 54 15.95 -9.24 -5.28
CA ALA A 54 14.78 -8.53 -5.75
C ALA A 54 15.06 -7.73 -7.03
N ALA A 55 16.23 -7.10 -7.13
CA ALA A 55 16.63 -6.36 -8.34
C ALA A 55 16.80 -7.30 -9.55
N LEU A 56 17.43 -8.46 -9.35
CA LEU A 56 17.55 -9.47 -10.40
C LEU A 56 16.18 -9.99 -10.83
N ALA A 57 15.32 -10.36 -9.86
CA ALA A 57 13.97 -10.84 -10.14
C ALA A 57 13.11 -9.77 -10.86
N GLY A 58 13.17 -8.52 -10.38
CA GLY A 58 12.47 -7.40 -11.00
C GLY A 58 12.93 -7.13 -12.44
N GLY A 59 14.25 -7.19 -12.70
CA GLY A 59 14.81 -7.06 -14.03
C GLY A 59 14.37 -8.18 -14.97
N VAL A 60 14.39 -9.43 -14.50
CA VAL A 60 13.89 -10.60 -15.27
C VAL A 60 12.39 -10.45 -15.56
N GLY A 61 11.60 -10.05 -14.56
CA GLY A 61 10.16 -9.81 -14.74
C GLY A 61 9.90 -8.72 -15.77
N THR A 62 10.61 -7.60 -15.69
CA THR A 62 10.50 -6.50 -16.66
C THR A 62 10.83 -6.95 -18.08
N LEU A 63 11.93 -7.72 -18.25
CA LEU A 63 12.30 -8.25 -19.54
C LEU A 63 11.26 -9.24 -20.08
N ALA A 64 10.74 -10.14 -19.25
CA ALA A 64 9.70 -11.08 -19.64
C ALA A 64 8.41 -10.35 -20.07
N VAL A 65 8.00 -9.31 -19.36
CA VAL A 65 6.86 -8.48 -19.74
C VAL A 65 7.14 -7.70 -21.02
N ALA A 66 8.39 -7.22 -21.23
CA ALA A 66 8.76 -6.57 -22.50
C ALA A 66 8.56 -7.49 -23.70
N LEU A 67 8.93 -8.77 -23.56
CA LEU A 67 8.76 -9.77 -24.61
C LEU A 67 7.28 -10.13 -24.85
N ALA A 68 6.44 -10.12 -23.81
CA ALA A 68 5.03 -10.50 -23.88
C ALA A 68 4.10 -9.32 -24.26
N ALA A 69 4.36 -8.10 -23.76
CA ALA A 69 3.47 -6.94 -23.84
C ALA A 69 4.17 -5.66 -24.37
N GLY A 70 5.38 -5.79 -24.89
CA GLY A 70 6.14 -4.68 -25.45
C GLY A 70 6.69 -3.70 -24.42
N ALA A 71 7.32 -2.63 -24.93
CA ALA A 71 8.02 -1.64 -24.08
C ALA A 71 7.07 -0.90 -23.13
N TRP A 72 5.85 -0.61 -23.53
CA TRP A 72 4.86 0.05 -22.69
C TRP A 72 4.45 -0.83 -21.49
N GLY A 73 4.17 -2.11 -21.73
CA GLY A 73 3.87 -3.07 -20.66
C GLY A 73 5.03 -3.23 -19.70
N ALA A 74 6.27 -3.31 -20.21
CA ALA A 74 7.48 -3.37 -19.41
C ALA A 74 7.67 -2.13 -18.53
N GLY A 75 7.43 -0.93 -19.08
CA GLY A 75 7.50 0.32 -18.34
C GLY A 75 6.48 0.36 -17.19
N ASN A 76 5.23 -0.01 -17.45
CA ASN A 76 4.19 -0.10 -16.42
C ASN A 76 4.56 -1.11 -15.33
N TYR A 77 5.00 -2.32 -15.71
CA TYR A 77 5.45 -3.33 -14.74
C TYR A 77 6.65 -2.83 -13.91
N ALA A 78 7.63 -2.19 -14.55
CA ALA A 78 8.79 -1.67 -13.84
C ALA A 78 8.38 -0.62 -12.80
N ILE A 79 7.54 0.35 -13.18
CA ILE A 79 7.11 1.44 -12.30
C ILE A 79 6.14 0.93 -11.23
N ALA A 80 5.16 0.09 -11.59
CA ALA A 80 4.14 -0.33 -10.63
C ALA A 80 4.60 -1.47 -9.72
N GLU A 81 5.47 -2.38 -10.18
CA GLU A 81 5.76 -3.62 -9.49
C GLU A 81 7.23 -3.76 -9.08
N ALA A 82 8.16 -3.66 -10.03
CA ALA A 82 9.55 -3.99 -9.77
C ALA A 82 10.27 -2.92 -8.91
N VAL A 83 10.23 -1.66 -9.33
CA VAL A 83 10.93 -0.56 -8.64
C VAL A 83 10.47 -0.39 -7.20
N PRO A 84 9.15 -0.29 -6.89
CA PRO A 84 8.69 -0.15 -5.51
C PRO A 84 9.06 -1.36 -4.64
N ALA A 85 8.99 -2.58 -5.16
CA ALA A 85 9.42 -3.77 -4.42
C ALA A 85 10.92 -3.73 -4.09
N ILE A 86 11.78 -3.39 -5.05
CA ILE A 86 13.22 -3.27 -4.86
C ILE A 86 13.56 -2.18 -3.84
N VAL A 87 12.96 -1.00 -3.97
CA VAL A 87 13.19 0.14 -3.06
C VAL A 87 12.75 -0.21 -1.64
N LEU A 88 11.55 -0.79 -1.48
CA LEU A 88 11.03 -1.18 -0.18
C LEU A 88 11.92 -2.24 0.50
N VAL A 89 12.31 -3.27 -0.23
CA VAL A 89 13.20 -4.33 0.27
C VAL A 89 14.55 -3.75 0.67
N ARG A 90 15.14 -2.88 -0.15
CA ARG A 90 16.41 -2.23 0.18
C ARG A 90 16.31 -1.44 1.47
N GLN A 91 15.25 -0.64 1.65
CA GLN A 91 15.04 0.13 2.87
C GLN A 91 14.76 -0.79 4.08
N ALA A 92 13.94 -1.83 3.89
CA ALA A 92 13.63 -2.78 4.94
C ALA A 92 14.86 -3.57 5.45
N GLY A 93 15.86 -3.80 4.57
CA GLY A 93 17.12 -4.45 4.91
C GLY A 93 18.14 -3.56 5.63
N LEU A 94 17.87 -2.25 5.75
CA LEU A 94 18.75 -1.34 6.50
C LEU A 94 18.63 -1.60 7.99
N SER A 95 19.79 -1.68 8.67
CA SER A 95 19.88 -1.85 10.11
C SER A 95 21.10 -1.11 10.65
N ARG A 96 21.06 -0.80 11.93
CA ARG A 96 22.20 -0.28 12.68
C ARG A 96 22.40 -1.05 13.98
N SER A 97 23.64 -1.31 14.34
CA SER A 97 23.99 -1.87 15.64
C SER A 97 24.01 -0.75 16.68
N GLN A 98 23.31 -0.94 17.78
CA GLN A 98 23.38 -0.05 18.93
C GLN A 98 24.56 -0.39 19.83
N ALA A 99 24.93 0.51 20.74
CA ALA A 99 26.06 0.32 21.67
C ALA A 99 25.88 -0.90 22.60
N ASP A 100 24.62 -1.32 22.83
CA ASP A 100 24.25 -2.49 23.64
C ASP A 100 24.26 -3.82 22.84
N GLY A 101 24.70 -3.79 21.57
CA GLY A 101 24.74 -4.96 20.69
C GLY A 101 23.39 -5.29 20.03
N ARG A 102 22.32 -4.58 20.28
CA ARG A 102 21.02 -4.77 19.64
C ARG A 102 21.05 -4.26 18.21
N ILE A 103 20.38 -4.98 17.32
CA ILE A 103 20.18 -4.57 15.92
C ILE A 103 18.86 -3.82 15.85
N GLU A 104 18.94 -2.54 15.49
CA GLU A 104 17.76 -1.72 15.18
C GLU A 104 17.52 -1.72 13.66
N TRP A 105 16.39 -2.24 13.25
CA TRP A 105 15.97 -2.28 11.85
C TRP A 105 15.27 -0.98 11.44
N TYR A 106 15.31 -0.67 10.15
CA TYR A 106 14.61 0.49 9.62
C TYR A 106 13.12 0.45 9.99
N PRO A 107 12.55 1.55 10.54
CA PRO A 107 11.19 1.56 11.09
C PRO A 107 10.12 1.29 10.03
N ALA A 108 9.19 0.39 10.33
CA ALA A 108 8.11 0.02 9.40
C ALA A 108 7.21 1.21 9.02
N GLY A 109 6.94 2.13 9.94
CA GLY A 109 6.19 3.34 9.64
C GLY A 109 6.85 4.20 8.57
N ARG A 110 8.19 4.28 8.57
CA ARG A 110 8.92 4.98 7.51
C ARG A 110 8.88 4.25 6.16
N LEU A 111 8.80 2.91 6.16
CA LEU A 111 8.61 2.15 4.91
C LEU A 111 7.25 2.49 4.26
N LEU A 112 6.19 2.58 5.05
CA LEU A 112 4.87 3.00 4.57
C LEU A 112 4.89 4.43 4.03
N VAL A 113 5.61 5.34 4.69
CA VAL A 113 5.78 6.71 4.21
C VAL A 113 6.54 6.75 2.88
N TRP A 114 7.64 5.99 2.75
CA TRP A 114 8.35 5.88 1.47
C TRP A 114 7.45 5.38 0.35
N LEU A 115 6.63 4.38 0.62
CA LEU A 115 5.70 3.84 -0.34
C LEU A 115 4.63 4.87 -0.75
N SER A 116 4.08 5.62 0.22
CA SER A 116 3.12 6.71 -0.06
C SER A 116 3.74 7.84 -0.86
N LEU A 117 4.98 8.24 -0.56
CA LEU A 117 5.69 9.25 -1.32
C LEU A 117 6.00 8.79 -2.74
N TYR A 118 6.33 7.50 -2.92
CA TYR A 118 6.51 6.93 -4.25
C TYR A 118 5.22 6.99 -5.07
N ALA A 119 4.10 6.55 -4.50
CA ALA A 119 2.79 6.62 -5.16
C ALA A 119 2.38 8.07 -5.47
N ALA A 120 2.61 9.00 -4.54
CA ALA A 120 2.36 10.42 -4.74
C ALA A 120 3.24 11.00 -5.88
N ALA A 121 4.51 10.61 -5.96
CA ALA A 121 5.42 11.04 -7.03
C ALA A 121 4.98 10.51 -8.40
N VAL A 122 4.57 9.23 -8.48
CA VAL A 122 4.03 8.65 -9.72
C VAL A 122 2.75 9.38 -10.14
N LEU A 123 1.85 9.63 -9.20
CA LEU A 123 0.60 10.35 -9.45
C LEU A 123 0.87 11.77 -9.96
N LEU A 124 1.79 12.50 -9.31
CA LEU A 124 2.21 13.83 -9.77
C LEU A 124 2.85 13.79 -11.14
N ALA A 125 3.67 12.77 -11.44
CA ALA A 125 4.25 12.61 -12.77
C ALA A 125 3.18 12.43 -13.85
N PHE A 126 2.13 11.64 -13.58
CA PHE A 126 0.98 11.52 -14.49
C PHE A 126 0.23 12.84 -14.65
N MET A 127 -0.02 13.58 -13.57
CA MET A 127 -0.66 14.88 -13.64
C MET A 127 0.15 15.89 -14.48
N LEU A 128 1.47 15.89 -14.30
CA LEU A 128 2.38 16.74 -15.09
C LEU A 128 2.44 16.33 -16.56
N TYR A 129 2.39 15.03 -16.86
CA TYR A 129 2.38 14.52 -18.23
C TYR A 129 1.13 15.01 -19.00
N TYR A 130 -0.04 15.03 -18.33
CA TYR A 130 -1.29 15.51 -18.94
C TYR A 130 -1.56 17.01 -18.71
N LEU A 131 -0.61 17.77 -18.16
CA LEU A 131 -0.83 19.19 -17.81
C LEU A 131 -1.25 20.06 -18.99
N ASN A 132 -0.75 19.76 -20.19
CA ASN A 132 -1.02 20.51 -21.41
C ASN A 132 -2.22 19.97 -22.21
N THR A 133 -2.90 18.94 -21.74
CA THR A 133 -4.14 18.43 -22.36
C THR A 133 -5.34 19.20 -21.83
N GLU A 134 -6.42 19.32 -22.61
CA GLU A 134 -7.65 19.98 -22.20
C GLU A 134 -8.25 19.30 -20.95
N GLY A 135 -8.40 20.05 -19.87
CA GLY A 135 -8.84 19.53 -18.57
C GLY A 135 -7.80 18.68 -17.82
N GLY A 136 -6.55 18.62 -18.30
CA GLY A 136 -5.47 17.85 -17.66
C GLY A 136 -5.77 16.36 -17.55
N LEU A 137 -5.22 15.71 -16.51
CA LEU A 137 -5.47 14.28 -16.25
C LEU A 137 -6.95 13.99 -15.96
N GLU A 138 -7.66 14.89 -15.27
CA GLU A 138 -9.08 14.73 -14.97
C GLU A 138 -9.92 14.68 -16.24
N GLY A 139 -9.70 15.63 -17.17
CA GLY A 139 -10.37 15.67 -18.48
C GLY A 139 -10.05 14.45 -19.33
N GLU A 140 -8.81 13.94 -19.28
CA GLU A 140 -8.43 12.70 -20.00
C GLU A 140 -9.17 11.48 -19.47
N LEU A 141 -9.27 11.36 -18.16
CA LEU A 141 -10.02 10.27 -17.52
C LEU A 141 -11.52 10.35 -17.82
N GLN A 142 -12.10 11.54 -17.83
CA GLN A 142 -13.50 11.75 -18.23
C GLN A 142 -13.73 11.32 -19.69
N ARG A 143 -12.88 11.76 -20.61
CA ARG A 143 -12.97 11.33 -22.03
C ARG A 143 -12.85 9.82 -22.19
N GLY A 144 -11.89 9.20 -21.49
CA GLY A 144 -11.69 7.75 -21.51
C GLY A 144 -12.92 7.00 -20.97
N MET A 145 -13.55 7.52 -19.91
CA MET A 145 -14.72 6.89 -19.31
C MET A 145 -15.97 7.04 -20.22
N VAL A 146 -16.16 8.21 -20.81
CA VAL A 146 -17.24 8.43 -21.79
C VAL A 146 -17.07 7.50 -23.01
N ALA A 147 -15.85 7.42 -23.55
CA ALA A 147 -15.56 6.52 -24.67
C ALA A 147 -15.81 5.04 -24.31
N PHE A 148 -15.49 4.62 -23.08
CA PHE A 148 -15.75 3.26 -22.61
C PHE A 148 -17.26 2.93 -22.59
N PHE A 149 -18.10 3.81 -22.03
CA PHE A 149 -19.56 3.59 -22.00
C PHE A 149 -20.19 3.66 -23.39
N GLN A 150 -19.70 4.56 -24.24
CA GLN A 150 -20.12 4.62 -25.65
C GLN A 150 -19.78 3.32 -26.41
N GLY A 151 -18.58 2.75 -26.16
CA GLY A 151 -18.18 1.47 -26.75
C GLY A 151 -19.03 0.27 -26.26
N LEU A 152 -19.68 0.40 -25.11
CA LEU A 152 -20.64 -0.59 -24.58
C LEU A 152 -22.09 -0.32 -25.03
N GLU A 153 -22.34 0.73 -25.83
CA GLU A 153 -23.68 1.19 -26.24
C GLU A 153 -24.61 1.46 -25.05
N VAL A 154 -24.04 1.86 -23.89
CA VAL A 154 -24.79 2.18 -22.67
C VAL A 154 -24.96 3.70 -22.55
N SER A 155 -26.21 4.16 -22.56
CA SER A 155 -26.55 5.54 -22.21
C SER A 155 -26.76 5.64 -20.71
N LEU A 156 -26.01 6.55 -20.06
CA LEU A 156 -26.14 6.78 -18.62
C LEU A 156 -27.24 7.81 -18.35
N PRO A 157 -28.09 7.60 -17.32
CA PRO A 157 -29.00 8.63 -16.87
C PRO A 157 -28.21 9.78 -16.19
N PRO A 158 -28.74 11.03 -16.15
CA PRO A 158 -28.02 12.20 -15.66
C PRO A 158 -27.51 12.09 -14.22
N GLN A 159 -28.14 11.27 -13.38
CA GLN A 159 -27.68 10.99 -12.01
C GLN A 159 -26.43 10.14 -12.01
N ALA A 160 -26.35 9.14 -12.89
CA ALA A 160 -25.19 8.26 -13.04
C ALA A 160 -23.99 9.00 -13.66
N GLU A 161 -24.23 9.94 -14.59
CA GLU A 161 -23.17 10.80 -15.13
C GLU A 161 -22.54 11.66 -14.04
N ARG A 162 -23.33 12.33 -13.19
CA ARG A 162 -22.82 13.11 -12.06
C ARG A 162 -22.02 12.28 -11.06
N LEU A 163 -22.48 11.06 -10.78
CA LEU A 163 -21.75 10.15 -9.90
C LEU A 163 -20.42 9.73 -10.53
N LEU A 164 -20.42 9.50 -11.85
CA LEU A 164 -19.24 9.14 -12.61
C LEU A 164 -18.20 10.27 -12.58
N ASP A 165 -18.62 11.52 -12.80
CA ASP A 165 -17.75 12.69 -12.73
C ASP A 165 -17.13 12.83 -11.33
N ALA A 166 -17.93 12.64 -10.28
CA ALA A 166 -17.41 12.66 -8.91
C ALA A 166 -16.39 11.53 -8.65
N LEU A 167 -16.63 10.34 -9.21
CA LEU A 167 -15.69 9.21 -9.11
C LEU A 167 -14.40 9.47 -9.88
N VAL A 168 -14.47 10.01 -11.10
CA VAL A 168 -13.30 10.38 -11.91
C VAL A 168 -12.42 11.36 -11.15
N GLY A 169 -13.04 12.33 -10.45
CA GLY A 169 -12.32 13.32 -9.64
C GLY A 169 -11.46 12.77 -8.50
N ILE A 170 -11.67 11.51 -8.07
CA ILE A 170 -10.91 10.85 -6.99
C ILE A 170 -10.26 9.54 -7.44
N MET A 171 -10.53 9.07 -8.65
CA MET A 171 -10.10 7.76 -9.15
C MET A 171 -8.57 7.54 -9.10
N PRO A 172 -7.70 8.51 -9.49
CA PRO A 172 -6.26 8.30 -9.42
C PRO A 172 -5.75 8.10 -8.00
N GLY A 173 -6.25 8.89 -7.04
CA GLY A 173 -5.89 8.76 -5.63
C GLY A 173 -6.40 7.46 -5.01
N LEU A 174 -7.60 7.07 -5.38
CA LEU A 174 -8.21 5.80 -4.97
C LEU A 174 -7.42 4.61 -5.52
N GLY A 175 -7.05 4.65 -6.80
CA GLY A 175 -6.20 3.66 -7.45
C GLY A 175 -4.82 3.56 -6.79
N GLY A 176 -4.17 4.71 -6.55
CA GLY A 176 -2.89 4.78 -5.86
C GLY A 176 -2.95 4.26 -4.42
N ALA A 177 -4.02 4.56 -3.68
CA ALA A 177 -4.23 4.06 -2.33
C ALA A 177 -4.48 2.53 -2.32
N THR A 178 -5.28 2.00 -3.27
CA THR A 178 -5.49 0.56 -3.44
C THR A 178 -4.18 -0.15 -3.75
N TRP A 179 -3.42 0.35 -4.72
CA TRP A 179 -2.12 -0.19 -5.07
C TRP A 179 -1.16 -0.21 -3.87
N LEU A 180 -1.16 0.84 -3.06
CA LEU A 180 -0.33 0.93 -1.86
C LEU A 180 -0.72 -0.13 -0.81
N LEU A 181 -2.02 -0.35 -0.59
CA LEU A 181 -2.52 -1.40 0.29
C LEU A 181 -2.13 -2.80 -0.20
N ILE A 182 -2.23 -3.06 -1.51
CA ILE A 182 -1.82 -4.32 -2.14
C ILE A 182 -0.31 -4.53 -1.97
N THR A 183 0.50 -3.52 -2.26
CA THR A 183 1.96 -3.58 -2.13
C THR A 183 2.38 -3.88 -0.68
N ALA A 184 1.83 -3.15 0.29
CA ALA A 184 2.10 -3.39 1.71
C ALA A 184 1.60 -4.77 2.16
N GLY A 185 0.45 -5.22 1.66
CA GLY A 185 -0.08 -6.56 1.90
C GLY A 185 0.82 -7.67 1.38
N ASN A 186 1.33 -7.54 0.15
CA ASN A 186 2.29 -8.49 -0.43
C ASN A 186 3.59 -8.55 0.38
N ALA A 187 4.12 -7.39 0.80
CA ALA A 187 5.32 -7.34 1.63
C ALA A 187 5.09 -8.01 3.00
N ALA A 188 3.95 -7.77 3.64
CA ALA A 188 3.58 -8.39 4.91
C ALA A 188 3.38 -9.90 4.77
N LEU A 189 2.72 -10.35 3.69
CA LEU A 189 2.51 -11.76 3.41
C LEU A 189 3.85 -12.48 3.15
N ALA A 190 4.73 -11.89 2.34
CA ALA A 190 6.07 -12.43 2.10
C ALA A 190 6.87 -12.55 3.41
N GLN A 191 6.84 -11.51 4.25
CA GLN A 191 7.51 -11.51 5.55
C GLN A 191 6.95 -12.62 6.46
N ALA A 192 5.64 -12.80 6.53
CA ALA A 192 5.01 -13.84 7.33
C ALA A 192 5.37 -15.26 6.85
N LEU A 193 5.38 -15.48 5.53
CA LEU A 193 5.80 -16.76 4.95
C LEU A 193 7.27 -17.04 5.24
N LEU A 194 8.16 -16.07 5.02
CA LEU A 194 9.59 -16.25 5.29
C LEU A 194 9.86 -16.51 6.78
N GLN A 195 9.13 -15.85 7.68
CA GLN A 195 9.22 -16.12 9.12
C GLN A 195 8.78 -17.54 9.47
N ARG A 196 7.66 -18.00 8.91
CA ARG A 196 7.15 -19.34 9.15
C ARG A 196 8.16 -20.42 8.76
N PHE A 197 8.95 -20.19 7.70
CA PHE A 197 9.95 -21.13 7.21
C PHE A 197 11.37 -20.82 7.68
N GLY A 198 11.59 -19.79 8.49
CA GLY A 198 12.90 -19.44 9.05
C GLY A 198 13.89 -18.82 8.05
N HIS A 199 13.41 -18.26 6.94
CA HIS A 199 14.23 -17.64 5.88
C HIS A 199 14.19 -16.11 5.88
N ASN A 200 13.54 -15.48 6.87
CA ASN A 200 13.39 -14.04 6.96
C ASN A 200 14.72 -13.31 7.23
N LEU A 201 14.93 -12.17 6.56
CA LEU A 201 16.08 -11.29 6.75
C LEU A 201 15.97 -10.51 8.08
N ARG A 202 14.78 -10.07 8.45
CA ARG A 202 14.49 -9.26 9.63
C ARG A 202 13.35 -9.86 10.46
N PRO A 203 13.26 -9.54 11.75
CA PRO A 203 12.10 -9.92 12.56
C PRO A 203 10.81 -9.27 12.02
N GLY A 204 9.68 -9.85 12.34
CA GLY A 204 8.37 -9.32 11.97
C GLY A 204 8.11 -7.94 12.56
N VAL A 205 7.27 -7.21 11.86
CA VAL A 205 6.86 -5.88 12.29
C VAL A 205 5.79 -6.00 13.37
N GLU A 206 6.05 -5.43 14.54
CA GLU A 206 5.02 -5.25 15.55
C GLU A 206 4.16 -4.03 15.19
N LEU A 207 2.90 -4.26 14.83
CA LEU A 207 1.97 -3.17 14.50
C LEU A 207 1.82 -2.16 15.64
N ALA A 208 1.91 -2.62 16.89
CA ALA A 208 1.82 -1.75 18.07
C ALA A 208 2.93 -0.68 18.12
N SER A 209 4.13 -0.99 17.59
CA SER A 209 5.27 -0.09 17.54
C SER A 209 5.31 0.83 16.32
N LEU A 210 4.29 0.78 15.45
CA LEU A 210 4.24 1.58 14.23
C LEU A 210 4.20 3.07 14.57
N ALA A 211 5.24 3.81 14.23
CA ALA A 211 5.33 5.26 14.41
C ALA A 211 5.40 5.96 13.05
N LEU A 212 4.51 6.91 12.83
CA LEU A 212 4.50 7.76 11.64
C LEU A 212 5.11 9.12 11.98
N PRO A 213 5.85 9.77 11.05
CA PRO A 213 6.40 11.10 11.28
C PRO A 213 5.28 12.15 11.31
N TRP A 214 5.39 13.14 12.20
CA TRP A 214 4.38 14.17 12.38
C TRP A 214 4.15 15.05 11.13
N TRP A 215 5.19 15.27 10.33
CA TRP A 215 5.08 16.06 9.11
C TRP A 215 4.11 15.43 8.09
N LEU A 216 3.93 14.11 8.12
CA LEU A 216 2.94 13.44 7.27
C LEU A 216 1.51 13.89 7.63
N THR A 217 1.23 14.09 8.94
CA THR A 217 -0.07 14.64 9.40
C THR A 217 -0.30 16.04 8.83
N LEU A 218 0.74 16.87 8.83
CA LEU A 218 0.66 18.19 8.22
C LEU A 218 0.42 18.11 6.71
N ALA A 219 1.13 17.22 6.02
CA ALA A 219 0.94 17.01 4.57
C ALA A 219 -0.49 16.56 4.24
N VAL A 220 -1.08 15.64 5.01
CA VAL A 220 -2.48 15.22 4.87
C VAL A 220 -3.42 16.40 5.14
N ALA A 221 -3.20 17.18 6.20
CA ALA A 221 -4.03 18.33 6.52
C ALA A 221 -3.97 19.40 5.42
N VAL A 222 -2.78 19.69 4.89
CA VAL A 222 -2.60 20.68 3.80
C VAL A 222 -3.26 20.19 2.51
N THR A 223 -3.07 18.92 2.14
CA THR A 223 -3.71 18.39 0.93
C THR A 223 -5.23 18.28 1.08
N ALA A 224 -5.74 17.94 2.27
CA ALA A 224 -7.17 17.96 2.55
C ALA A 224 -7.75 19.38 2.44
N ALA A 225 -7.12 20.39 3.06
CA ALA A 225 -7.53 21.77 2.98
C ALA A 225 -7.49 22.31 1.53
N ALA A 226 -6.40 22.04 0.81
CA ALA A 226 -6.28 22.45 -0.59
C ALA A 226 -7.33 21.75 -1.47
N GLY A 227 -7.65 20.49 -1.23
CA GLY A 227 -8.69 19.75 -1.94
C GLY A 227 -10.10 20.29 -1.73
N LEU A 228 -10.34 20.99 -0.60
CA LEU A 228 -11.64 21.60 -0.27
C LEU A 228 -11.72 23.07 -0.68
N LEU A 229 -10.63 23.82 -0.59
CA LEU A 229 -10.61 25.28 -0.72
C LEU A 229 -10.09 25.80 -2.06
N ALA A 230 -9.27 25.00 -2.76
CA ALA A 230 -8.77 25.35 -4.07
C ALA A 230 -9.79 25.03 -5.17
N SER A 231 -9.55 25.54 -6.37
CA SER A 231 -10.32 25.25 -7.57
C SER A 231 -9.55 24.39 -8.55
N ASP A 232 -10.26 23.84 -9.52
CA ASP A 232 -9.75 23.18 -10.73
C ASP A 232 -8.66 22.11 -10.47
N GLY A 233 -7.62 22.10 -11.28
CA GLY A 233 -6.55 21.12 -11.23
C GLY A 233 -5.81 21.03 -9.87
N VAL A 234 -5.76 22.15 -9.11
CA VAL A 234 -5.14 22.14 -7.76
C VAL A 234 -6.00 21.35 -6.79
N SER A 235 -7.32 21.54 -6.81
CA SER A 235 -8.27 20.77 -5.99
C SER A 235 -8.22 19.28 -6.36
N PHE A 236 -8.22 18.96 -7.65
CA PHE A 236 -8.09 17.60 -8.15
C PHE A 236 -6.79 16.94 -7.65
N ALA A 237 -5.64 17.60 -7.84
CA ALA A 237 -4.35 17.09 -7.38
C ALA A 237 -4.31 16.87 -5.85
N ALA A 238 -4.78 17.86 -5.10
CA ALA A 238 -4.75 17.82 -3.64
C ALA A 238 -5.66 16.71 -3.06
N ARG A 239 -6.87 16.52 -3.60
CA ARG A 239 -7.76 15.41 -3.19
C ARG A 239 -7.12 14.05 -3.42
N ASN A 240 -6.56 13.84 -4.61
CA ASN A 240 -5.95 12.58 -4.98
C ASN A 240 -4.67 12.29 -4.17
N LEU A 241 -3.83 13.30 -3.91
CA LEU A 241 -2.66 13.18 -3.02
C LEU A 241 -3.08 12.88 -1.58
N CYS A 242 -4.16 13.51 -1.09
CA CYS A 242 -4.69 13.27 0.25
C CYS A 242 -5.05 11.78 0.44
N PHE A 243 -5.71 11.14 -0.52
CA PHE A 243 -6.00 9.70 -0.46
C PHE A 243 -4.74 8.86 -0.27
N VAL A 244 -3.73 9.08 -1.11
CA VAL A 244 -2.48 8.32 -1.07
C VAL A 244 -1.71 8.54 0.25
N LEU A 245 -1.61 9.79 0.71
CA LEU A 245 -0.89 10.15 1.93
C LEU A 245 -1.61 9.69 3.20
N THR A 246 -2.91 9.42 3.14
CA THR A 246 -3.69 8.94 4.27
C THR A 246 -3.52 7.43 4.52
N VAL A 247 -3.09 6.64 3.53
CA VAL A 247 -2.96 5.18 3.67
C VAL A 247 -2.06 4.72 4.84
N PRO A 248 -0.91 5.34 5.17
CA PRO A 248 -0.14 4.97 6.36
C PRO A 248 -0.94 4.99 7.66
N TYR A 249 -1.93 5.88 7.76
CA TYR A 249 -2.81 5.97 8.94
C TYR A 249 -3.79 4.80 9.04
N PHE A 250 -4.16 4.18 7.91
CA PHE A 250 -4.92 2.92 7.95
C PHE A 250 -4.18 1.85 8.77
N PHE A 251 -2.86 1.69 8.56
CA PHE A 251 -2.06 0.75 9.35
C PHE A 251 -1.92 1.20 10.82
N GLY A 252 -1.88 2.52 11.08
CA GLY A 252 -1.97 3.09 12.44
C GLY A 252 -3.28 2.73 13.12
N GLY A 253 -4.40 2.84 12.41
CA GLY A 253 -5.73 2.46 12.88
C GLY A 253 -5.84 0.96 13.15
N LEU A 254 -5.29 0.11 12.28
CA LEU A 254 -5.19 -1.34 12.53
C LEU A 254 -4.41 -1.64 13.81
N ALA A 255 -3.31 -0.90 14.06
CA ALA A 255 -2.55 -1.03 15.29
C ALA A 255 -3.37 -0.68 16.53
N CYS A 256 -4.20 0.38 16.45
CA CYS A 256 -5.12 0.75 17.52
C CYS A 256 -6.17 -0.33 17.77
N LEU A 257 -6.80 -0.83 16.71
CA LEU A 257 -7.79 -1.91 16.81
C LEU A 257 -7.19 -3.18 17.41
N HIS A 258 -5.98 -3.54 17.01
CA HIS A 258 -5.25 -4.68 17.56
C HIS A 258 -5.00 -4.55 19.08
N LEU A 259 -4.52 -3.38 19.52
CA LEU A 259 -4.30 -3.13 20.94
C LEU A 259 -5.61 -3.09 21.74
N LEU A 260 -6.66 -2.50 21.18
CA LEU A 260 -7.98 -2.43 21.81
C LEU A 260 -8.56 -3.84 21.99
N ALA A 261 -8.49 -4.68 20.96
CA ALA A 261 -8.94 -6.06 21.02
C ALA A 261 -8.18 -6.86 22.10
N ARG A 262 -6.85 -6.70 22.17
CA ARG A 262 -6.03 -7.32 23.22
C ARG A 262 -6.43 -6.86 24.62
N ARG A 263 -6.73 -5.58 24.80
CA ARG A 263 -7.17 -5.03 26.08
C ARG A 263 -8.52 -5.58 26.52
N TRP A 264 -9.41 -5.90 25.58
CA TRP A 264 -10.71 -6.54 25.85
C TRP A 264 -10.60 -8.06 26.04
N GLY A 265 -9.39 -8.58 26.23
CA GLY A 265 -9.16 -10.00 26.51
C GLY A 265 -9.13 -10.90 25.27
N ALA A 266 -9.08 -10.31 24.06
CA ALA A 266 -8.93 -11.10 22.85
C ALA A 266 -7.55 -11.78 22.82
N GLY A 267 -7.53 -13.09 23.10
CA GLY A 267 -6.33 -13.91 23.00
C GLY A 267 -5.90 -14.14 21.54
N PRO A 268 -4.72 -14.77 21.31
CA PRO A 268 -4.21 -15.03 19.96
C PRO A 268 -5.19 -15.74 19.03
N ARG A 269 -6.06 -16.60 19.59
CA ARG A 269 -7.09 -17.34 18.84
C ARG A 269 -8.20 -16.46 18.30
N MET A 270 -8.49 -15.33 18.95
CA MET A 270 -9.53 -14.38 18.53
C MET A 270 -9.04 -13.36 17.51
N MET A 271 -7.72 -13.18 17.35
CA MET A 271 -7.15 -12.24 16.39
C MET A 271 -7.46 -12.64 14.94
N GLY A 272 -7.42 -13.93 14.61
CA GLY A 272 -7.76 -14.44 13.28
C GLY A 272 -9.20 -14.10 12.86
N PRO A 273 -10.23 -14.47 13.64
CA PRO A 273 -11.61 -14.04 13.38
C PRO A 273 -11.79 -12.53 13.31
N LEU A 274 -11.14 -11.74 14.17
CA LEU A 274 -11.19 -10.28 14.12
C LEU A 274 -10.70 -9.73 12.77
N TYR A 275 -9.53 -10.18 12.30
CA TYR A 275 -9.02 -9.75 11.00
C TYR A 275 -9.84 -10.28 9.83
N MET A 276 -10.47 -11.44 9.96
CA MET A 276 -11.42 -11.96 8.97
C MET A 276 -12.66 -11.07 8.87
N VAL A 277 -13.29 -10.69 9.99
CA VAL A 277 -14.42 -9.75 10.02
C VAL A 277 -14.01 -8.41 9.41
N LEU A 278 -12.82 -7.92 9.72
CA LEU A 278 -12.28 -6.69 9.17
C LEU A 278 -12.07 -6.79 7.64
N ALA A 279 -11.52 -7.90 7.15
CA ALA A 279 -11.35 -8.15 5.73
C ALA A 279 -12.72 -8.22 5.01
N ILE A 280 -13.71 -8.87 5.60
CA ILE A 280 -15.08 -8.91 5.10
C ILE A 280 -15.71 -7.50 5.10
N ALA A 281 -15.53 -6.72 6.17
CA ALA A 281 -16.00 -5.34 6.22
C ALA A 281 -15.35 -4.47 5.16
N ILE A 282 -14.05 -4.60 4.92
CA ILE A 282 -13.35 -3.91 3.85
C ILE A 282 -13.87 -4.35 2.48
N PHE A 283 -14.16 -5.63 2.28
CA PHE A 283 -14.68 -6.17 1.04
C PHE A 283 -16.09 -5.63 0.71
N PHE A 284 -17.01 -5.63 1.70
CA PHE A 284 -18.41 -5.23 1.50
C PHE A 284 -18.64 -3.72 1.66
N LEU A 285 -18.00 -3.07 2.63
CA LEU A 285 -18.13 -1.64 2.90
C LEU A 285 -17.08 -0.82 2.12
N THR A 286 -16.19 -1.51 1.43
CA THR A 286 -15.18 -0.95 0.53
C THR A 286 -14.40 0.20 1.21
N TRP A 287 -14.33 1.37 0.57
CA TRP A 287 -13.54 2.51 1.02
C TRP A 287 -14.03 3.15 2.33
N LEU A 288 -15.31 2.99 2.69
CA LEU A 288 -15.83 3.55 3.95
C LEU A 288 -15.13 2.93 5.18
N ALA A 289 -14.97 1.60 5.19
CA ALA A 289 -14.25 0.92 6.27
C ALA A 289 -12.76 1.33 6.31
N VAL A 290 -12.11 1.41 5.14
CA VAL A 290 -10.72 1.84 5.04
C VAL A 290 -10.55 3.27 5.58
N MET A 291 -11.44 4.19 5.20
CA MET A 291 -11.42 5.58 5.66
C MET A 291 -11.67 5.69 7.17
N ALA A 292 -12.63 4.93 7.72
CA ALA A 292 -12.90 4.92 9.15
C ALA A 292 -11.68 4.44 9.97
N ILE A 293 -11.00 3.39 9.50
CA ILE A 293 -9.78 2.88 10.15
C ILE A 293 -8.63 3.88 10.01
N ALA A 294 -8.48 4.51 8.85
CA ALA A 294 -7.46 5.54 8.63
C ALA A 294 -7.72 6.77 9.51
N ALA A 295 -8.97 7.19 9.66
CA ALA A 295 -9.36 8.26 10.59
C ALA A 295 -9.00 7.90 12.04
N LEU A 296 -9.24 6.67 12.48
CA LEU A 296 -8.80 6.19 13.79
C LEU A 296 -7.28 6.30 13.95
N GLY A 297 -6.51 5.93 12.94
CA GLY A 297 -5.05 6.07 12.94
C GLY A 297 -4.57 7.52 12.99
N LEU A 298 -5.27 8.43 12.30
CA LEU A 298 -4.99 9.87 12.36
C LEU A 298 -5.31 10.45 13.75
N ILE A 299 -6.44 10.05 14.34
CA ILE A 299 -6.81 10.43 15.71
C ILE A 299 -5.76 9.89 16.70
N ASP A 300 -5.29 8.65 16.53
CA ASP A 300 -4.22 8.10 17.36
C ASP A 300 -2.93 8.91 17.27
N GLN A 301 -2.55 9.32 16.06
CA GLN A 301 -1.35 10.13 15.85
C GLN A 301 -1.41 11.46 16.65
N VAL A 302 -2.57 12.11 16.69
CA VAL A 302 -2.78 13.39 17.40
C VAL A 302 -3.04 13.19 18.88
N ALA A 303 -3.93 12.27 19.26
CA ALA A 303 -4.38 12.07 20.64
C ALA A 303 -3.54 11.05 21.43
N GLY A 304 -2.64 10.29 20.79
CA GLY A 304 -1.79 9.30 21.44
C GLY A 304 -2.58 8.13 22.05
N LEU A 305 -3.63 7.66 21.37
CA LEU A 305 -4.52 6.63 21.89
C LEU A 305 -3.77 5.35 22.27
N ARG A 306 -2.86 4.87 21.41
CA ARG A 306 -2.06 3.67 21.68
C ARG A 306 -1.20 3.83 22.93
N ARG A 307 -0.60 5.00 23.17
CA ARG A 307 0.18 5.28 24.37
C ARG A 307 -0.69 5.25 25.64
N ARG A 308 -1.94 5.71 25.55
CA ARG A 308 -2.91 5.63 26.64
C ARG A 308 -3.40 4.21 26.88
N LEU A 309 -3.64 3.45 25.81
CA LEU A 309 -4.05 2.05 25.86
C LEU A 309 -2.95 1.12 26.39
N ALA A 310 -1.68 1.42 26.15
CA ALA A 310 -0.55 0.63 26.63
C ALA A 310 -0.22 0.84 28.12
N ARG A 311 -0.74 1.89 28.75
CA ARG A 311 -0.52 2.12 30.21
C ARG A 311 -1.28 1.07 31.01
N PRO A 312 -0.60 0.35 31.94
CA PRO A 312 -1.31 -0.51 32.90
C PRO A 312 -2.31 0.34 33.68
N HIS A 313 -3.51 -0.17 33.96
CA HIS A 313 -4.37 0.43 34.97
C HIS A 313 -3.60 0.39 36.28
N GLY A 314 -3.32 1.55 36.84
CA GLY A 314 -2.72 1.65 38.14
C GLY A 314 -3.52 0.79 39.12
N ARG A 315 -2.90 -0.21 39.74
CA ARG A 315 -3.39 -0.72 40.99
C ARG A 315 -3.55 0.54 41.86
N SER A 316 -4.77 0.86 42.18
CA SER A 316 -5.04 1.67 43.37
C SER A 316 -4.53 0.83 44.53
N ASP A 317 -3.28 1.10 44.96
CA ASP A 317 -2.81 0.61 46.24
C ASP A 317 -3.70 1.28 47.28
N GLY A 318 -4.78 0.58 47.62
CA GLY A 318 -5.58 0.84 48.78
C GLY A 318 -4.79 0.46 50.04
N SER A 319 -3.82 1.27 50.39
CA SER A 319 -3.30 1.32 51.73
C SER A 319 -4.10 2.38 52.50
N TRP A 320 -5.24 1.97 53.01
CA TRP A 320 -5.88 2.59 54.13
C TRP A 320 -5.43 1.78 55.35
N GLU A 321 -4.32 2.20 56.01
CA GLU A 321 -4.08 1.98 57.40
C GLU A 321 -4.40 3.26 58.17
#